data_95ab16cab140d4e032369c1f2c0db2d6
#
_entry.id   95ab16cab140d4e032369c1f2c0db2d6
#
_cell.length_a   1.000
_cell.length_b   1.000
_cell.length_c   1.000
_cell.angle_alpha   90.00
_cell.angle_beta   90.00
_cell.angle_gamma   90.00
#
_symmetry.space_group_name_H-M   'P 1'
#
loop_
_entity.id
_entity.type
_entity.pdbx_description
1 polymer ?
#
loop_
_entity_poly.entity_id
_entity_poly.type
_entity_poly.pdbx_seq_one_letter_code
_entity_poly.pdbx_strand_id
1 'polypeptide(L)'
;LRGEVTIVDSRPSLARVNSAGAVAVTESYDAGAPFLVWAEVAAWRDLPIPADVRSFAELEAFVPRAAESAGLDPQKPLPFMLRGREKHIEFHVLNRIGDPPHNMDQHKKIQATFELDEAEATIIGFHSTRHRGIFTPMDSAIHIHFQTPDNRTSGHIQKLQLGTGLMLSLPRPS
;
A
#
# COMPACT_ATOMS: atom_id res chain seq x y z
N LEU A 1 -10.14 7.02 -14.31
CA LEU A 1 -9.70 6.38 -13.05
C LEU A 1 -10.39 7.06 -11.88
N ARG A 2 -11.17 6.33 -11.09
CA ARG A 2 -11.84 6.86 -9.90
C ARG A 2 -11.80 5.80 -8.82
N GLY A 3 -10.96 6.03 -7.83
CA GLY A 3 -10.80 5.18 -6.65
C GLY A 3 -9.50 4.40 -6.62
N GLU A 4 -9.25 3.81 -5.45
CA GLU A 4 -8.16 2.88 -5.17
C GLU A 4 -8.74 1.56 -4.68
N VAL A 5 -8.13 0.45 -5.11
CA VAL A 5 -8.52 -0.89 -4.71
C VAL A 5 -7.43 -1.48 -3.80
N THR A 6 -7.83 -1.87 -2.61
CA THR A 6 -6.98 -2.62 -1.68
C THR A 6 -7.69 -3.92 -1.32
N ILE A 7 -7.02 -5.06 -1.40
CA ILE A 7 -7.59 -6.35 -1.06
C ILE A 7 -6.68 -7.02 -0.03
N VAL A 8 -7.20 -7.29 1.15
CA VAL A 8 -6.52 -8.01 2.22
C VAL A 8 -7.36 -9.21 2.62
N ASP A 9 -6.75 -10.40 2.66
CA ASP A 9 -7.42 -11.65 3.01
C ASP A 9 -8.74 -11.86 2.23
N SER A 10 -8.71 -11.59 0.92
CA SER A 10 -9.85 -11.65 -0.01
C SER A 10 -11.01 -10.69 0.34
N ARG A 11 -10.78 -9.66 1.16
CA ARG A 11 -11.76 -8.61 1.45
C ARG A 11 -11.40 -7.34 0.70
N PRO A 12 -12.25 -6.87 -0.22
CA PRO A 12 -11.97 -5.70 -1.03
C PRO A 12 -12.34 -4.41 -0.29
N SER A 13 -11.50 -3.39 -0.41
CA SER A 13 -11.73 -2.01 0.00
C SER A 13 -11.63 -1.14 -1.24
N LEU A 14 -12.77 -0.73 -1.78
CA LEU A 14 -12.84 0.20 -2.89
C LEU A 14 -13.02 1.61 -2.33
N ALA A 15 -11.92 2.36 -2.22
CA ALA A 15 -11.91 3.73 -1.77
C ALA A 15 -12.24 4.70 -2.92
N ARG A 16 -13.17 5.63 -2.68
CA ARG A 16 -13.53 6.71 -3.61
C ARG A 16 -13.68 8.02 -2.86
N VAL A 17 -13.52 9.13 -3.57
CA VAL A 17 -13.84 10.45 -3.02
C VAL A 17 -15.33 10.71 -3.26
N ASN A 18 -16.06 11.00 -2.19
CA ASN A 18 -17.50 11.32 -2.24
C ASN A 18 -17.74 12.79 -2.63
N SER A 19 -19.00 13.19 -2.72
CA SER A 19 -19.40 14.56 -3.06
C SER A 19 -19.00 15.62 -2.03
N ALA A 20 -18.73 15.20 -0.79
CA ALA A 20 -18.25 16.09 0.28
C ALA A 20 -16.71 16.23 0.28
N GLY A 21 -16.00 15.58 -0.68
CA GLY A 21 -14.55 15.61 -0.74
C GLY A 21 -13.85 14.65 0.23
N ALA A 22 -14.58 13.78 0.91
CA ALA A 22 -14.05 12.82 1.86
C ALA A 22 -13.90 11.43 1.23
N VAL A 23 -13.00 10.61 1.81
CA VAL A 23 -12.87 9.20 1.43
C VAL A 23 -14.10 8.42 1.90
N ALA A 24 -14.62 7.58 1.02
CA ALA A 24 -15.65 6.60 1.31
C ALA A 24 -15.21 5.25 0.78
N VAL A 25 -15.27 4.22 1.61
CA VAL A 25 -14.91 2.85 1.25
C VAL A 25 -16.15 2.00 1.08
N THR A 26 -16.17 1.21 0.00
CA THR A 26 -17.19 0.20 -0.24
C THR A 26 -16.52 -1.17 -0.30
N GLU A 27 -17.05 -2.15 0.41
CA GLU A 27 -16.63 -3.54 0.32
C GLU A 27 -17.27 -4.17 -0.92
N SER A 28 -16.58 -4.08 -2.05
CA SER A 28 -17.09 -4.50 -3.35
C SER A 28 -15.98 -4.88 -4.31
N TYR A 29 -16.21 -5.92 -5.09
CA TYR A 29 -15.41 -6.28 -6.27
C TYR A 29 -15.92 -5.64 -7.56
N ASP A 30 -17.03 -4.91 -7.51
CA ASP A 30 -17.59 -4.24 -8.67
C ASP A 30 -16.81 -2.97 -9.03
N ALA A 31 -15.60 -3.19 -9.52
CA ALA A 31 -14.71 -2.13 -9.99
C ALA A 31 -13.82 -2.64 -11.12
N GLY A 32 -13.65 -1.81 -12.15
CA GLY A 32 -12.61 -1.99 -13.15
C GLY A 32 -11.33 -1.27 -12.71
N ALA A 33 -10.21 -1.96 -12.69
CA ALA A 33 -8.89 -1.36 -12.50
C ALA A 33 -8.07 -1.54 -13.79
N PRO A 34 -7.45 -0.49 -14.34
CA PRO A 34 -6.54 -0.63 -15.49
C PRO A 34 -5.26 -1.35 -15.10
N PHE A 35 -4.97 -1.43 -13.81
CA PHE A 35 -3.80 -2.04 -13.23
C PHE A 35 -4.14 -2.60 -11.84
N LEU A 36 -3.77 -3.85 -11.60
CA LEU A 36 -3.92 -4.53 -10.32
C LEU A 36 -2.69 -5.44 -10.08
N VAL A 37 -2.04 -5.26 -8.93
CA VAL A 37 -1.00 -6.18 -8.44
C VAL A 37 -1.63 -7.05 -7.36
N TRP A 38 -1.48 -8.36 -7.48
CA TRP A 38 -2.01 -9.30 -6.51
C TRP A 38 -1.11 -10.51 -6.32
N ALA A 39 -1.24 -11.18 -5.20
CA ALA A 39 -0.56 -12.43 -4.91
C ALA A 39 -1.45 -13.29 -4.00
N GLU A 40 -1.36 -14.61 -4.19
CA GLU A 40 -1.86 -15.58 -3.21
C GLU A 40 -0.73 -15.98 -2.28
N VAL A 41 -0.95 -15.83 -0.98
CA VAL A 41 0.02 -16.19 0.04
C VAL A 41 -0.61 -17.21 0.98
N ALA A 42 -0.14 -18.46 0.88
CA ALA A 42 -0.72 -19.56 1.66
C ALA A 42 -0.51 -19.41 3.17
N ALA A 43 0.61 -18.83 3.58
CA ALA A 43 0.92 -18.58 4.98
C ALA A 43 1.90 -17.42 5.14
N TRP A 44 1.70 -16.64 6.18
CA TRP A 44 2.56 -15.53 6.57
C TRP A 44 3.48 -15.91 7.72
N ARG A 45 4.66 -15.29 7.75
CA ARG A 45 5.59 -15.30 8.86
C ARG A 45 5.76 -13.88 9.36
N ASP A 46 5.43 -13.65 10.62
CA ASP A 46 5.56 -12.34 11.24
C ASP A 46 6.96 -12.15 11.83
N LEU A 47 7.50 -10.98 11.60
CA LEU A 47 8.80 -10.52 12.08
C LEU A 47 8.64 -9.14 12.73
N PRO A 48 9.28 -8.86 13.88
CA PRO A 48 9.23 -7.53 14.44
C PRO A 48 9.98 -6.54 13.55
N ILE A 49 9.43 -5.33 13.40
CA ILE A 49 10.13 -4.23 12.75
C ILE A 49 11.04 -3.56 13.79
N PRO A 50 12.34 -3.40 13.51
CA PRO A 50 13.26 -2.70 14.40
C PRO A 50 12.82 -1.25 14.66
N ALA A 51 13.07 -0.75 15.87
CA ALA A 51 12.62 0.58 16.29
C ALA A 51 13.30 1.76 15.57
N ASP A 52 14.37 1.51 14.83
CA ASP A 52 15.06 2.46 13.98
C ASP A 52 14.46 2.55 12.55
N VAL A 53 13.58 1.63 12.16
CA VAL A 53 12.82 1.70 10.91
C VAL A 53 11.57 2.55 11.16
N ARG A 54 11.60 3.84 10.77
CA ARG A 54 10.57 4.84 11.13
C ARG A 54 9.96 5.57 9.94
N SER A 55 10.49 5.39 8.75
CA SER A 55 10.07 6.10 7.55
C SER A 55 9.82 5.16 6.38
N PHE A 56 9.13 5.68 5.36
CA PHE A 56 8.92 4.97 4.10
C PHE A 56 10.25 4.46 3.49
N ALA A 57 11.28 5.31 3.45
CA ALA A 57 12.58 4.94 2.88
C ALA A 57 13.31 3.86 3.69
N GLU A 58 13.22 3.91 5.03
CA GLU A 58 13.80 2.89 5.89
C GLU A 58 13.04 1.57 5.78
N LEU A 59 11.71 1.60 5.62
CA LEU A 59 10.91 0.41 5.31
C LEU A 59 11.31 -0.20 3.97
N GLU A 60 11.43 0.62 2.92
CA GLU A 60 11.87 0.16 1.59
C GLU A 60 13.22 -0.54 1.64
N ALA A 61 14.17 -0.02 2.45
CA ALA A 61 15.47 -0.64 2.65
C ALA A 61 15.43 -1.87 3.57
N PHE A 62 14.47 -1.95 4.49
CA PHE A 62 14.35 -3.04 5.47
C PHE A 62 13.72 -4.30 4.86
N VAL A 63 12.65 -4.16 4.08
CA VAL A 63 11.87 -5.29 3.52
C VAL A 63 12.74 -6.33 2.81
N PRO A 64 13.63 -5.98 1.84
CA PRO A 64 14.46 -6.98 1.15
C PRO A 64 15.46 -7.67 2.09
N ARG A 65 16.00 -6.98 3.08
CA ARG A 65 16.93 -7.57 4.07
C ARG A 65 16.20 -8.56 4.99
N ALA A 66 15.00 -8.22 5.42
CA ALA A 66 14.16 -9.10 6.22
C ALA A 66 13.75 -10.34 5.41
N ALA A 67 13.45 -10.18 4.12
CA ALA A 67 13.12 -11.27 3.20
C ALA A 67 14.29 -12.24 3.03
N GLU A 68 15.50 -11.73 2.78
CA GLU A 68 16.72 -12.54 2.66
C GLU A 68 17.00 -13.31 3.96
N SER A 69 16.87 -12.64 5.12
CA SER A 69 17.02 -13.28 6.43
C SER A 69 15.96 -14.34 6.71
N ALA A 70 14.79 -14.23 6.08
CA ALA A 70 13.71 -15.21 6.15
C ALA A 70 13.84 -16.35 5.12
N GLY A 71 14.89 -16.35 4.29
CA GLY A 71 15.15 -17.36 3.25
C GLY A 71 14.40 -17.12 1.94
N LEU A 72 13.90 -15.90 1.71
CA LEU A 72 13.26 -15.49 0.47
C LEU A 72 14.27 -14.80 -0.46
N ASP A 73 14.05 -14.91 -1.77
CA ASP A 73 14.86 -14.22 -2.77
C ASP A 73 14.39 -12.76 -2.95
N PRO A 74 15.16 -11.76 -2.49
CA PRO A 74 14.75 -10.35 -2.57
C PRO A 74 14.77 -9.80 -4.00
N GLN A 75 15.29 -10.55 -4.98
CA GLN A 75 15.29 -10.18 -6.40
C GLN A 75 13.96 -10.50 -7.10
N LYS A 76 13.13 -11.34 -6.49
CA LYS A 76 11.79 -11.65 -6.98
C LYS A 76 10.77 -10.63 -6.46
N PRO A 77 9.66 -10.39 -7.19
CA PRO A 77 8.54 -9.65 -6.65
C PRO A 77 8.07 -10.28 -5.33
N LEU A 78 7.97 -9.46 -4.29
CA LEU A 78 7.71 -9.92 -2.94
C LEU A 78 6.49 -9.21 -2.36
N PRO A 79 5.36 -9.89 -2.11
CA PRO A 79 4.28 -9.34 -1.31
C PRO A 79 4.68 -9.28 0.16
N PHE A 80 4.24 -8.25 0.87
CA PHE A 80 4.42 -8.12 2.31
C PHE A 80 3.25 -7.38 2.95
N MET A 81 3.08 -7.54 4.25
CA MET A 81 2.12 -6.75 5.03
C MET A 81 2.78 -6.17 6.28
N LEU A 82 2.27 -5.02 6.73
CA LEU A 82 2.52 -4.48 8.05
C LEU A 82 1.21 -4.39 8.81
N ARG A 83 1.26 -4.61 10.12
CA ARG A 83 0.11 -4.42 10.99
C ARG A 83 0.52 -3.67 12.25
N GLY A 84 -0.29 -2.71 12.64
CA GLY A 84 -0.18 -1.96 13.88
C GLY A 84 -0.58 -0.51 13.74
N ARG A 85 -0.12 0.31 14.68
CA ARG A 85 -0.43 1.73 14.73
C ARG A 85 0.69 2.52 14.06
N GLU A 86 0.33 3.18 12.96
CA GLU A 86 1.22 4.08 12.24
C GLU A 86 1.16 5.48 12.84
N LYS A 87 2.30 6.16 12.90
CA LYS A 87 2.38 7.51 13.44
C LYS A 87 1.79 8.55 12.49
N HIS A 88 2.03 8.38 11.18
CA HIS A 88 1.48 9.24 10.15
C HIS A 88 1.39 8.51 8.81
N ILE A 89 0.26 8.67 8.13
CA ILE A 89 0.01 8.15 6.78
C ILE A 89 -0.49 9.31 5.91
N GLU A 90 0.30 9.72 4.90
CA GLU A 90 -0.20 10.54 3.80
C GLU A 90 -0.52 9.60 2.63
N PHE A 91 -1.75 9.67 2.12
CA PHE A 91 -2.23 8.79 1.07
C PHE A 91 -3.09 9.52 0.05
N HIS A 92 -3.26 8.92 -1.10
CA HIS A 92 -4.19 9.46 -2.09
C HIS A 92 -5.24 8.44 -2.52
N VAL A 93 -6.33 9.00 -3.07
CA VAL A 93 -7.36 8.28 -3.80
C VAL A 93 -7.52 8.95 -5.15
N LEU A 94 -7.44 8.19 -6.23
CA LEU A 94 -7.63 8.73 -7.57
C LEU A 94 -9.07 9.25 -7.74
N ASN A 95 -9.20 10.50 -8.15
CA ASN A 95 -10.49 11.17 -8.32
C ASN A 95 -10.54 11.90 -9.67
N ARG A 96 -10.44 11.14 -10.78
CA ARG A 96 -10.50 11.71 -12.13
C ARG A 96 -11.92 12.23 -12.42
N ILE A 97 -12.02 13.53 -12.69
CA ILE A 97 -13.25 14.17 -13.14
C ILE A 97 -13.08 14.48 -14.65
N GLY A 98 -14.01 13.99 -15.48
CA GLY A 98 -13.94 14.15 -16.94
C GLY A 98 -12.96 13.20 -17.62
N ASP A 99 -12.58 13.53 -18.86
CA ASP A 99 -11.68 12.72 -19.70
C ASP A 99 -10.44 13.52 -20.18
N PRO A 100 -9.57 13.97 -19.26
CA PRO A 100 -8.35 14.66 -19.64
C PRO A 100 -7.36 13.70 -20.32
N PRO A 101 -6.48 14.18 -21.22
CA PRO A 101 -5.45 13.37 -21.87
C PRO A 101 -4.50 12.73 -20.85
N HIS A 102 -4.06 11.50 -21.12
CA HIS A 102 -3.12 10.76 -20.28
C HIS A 102 -1.70 11.34 -20.41
N ASN A 103 -1.21 12.01 -19.36
CA ASN A 103 0.20 12.31 -19.17
C ASN A 103 0.56 12.32 -17.68
N MET A 104 1.87 12.27 -17.35
CA MET A 104 2.36 12.18 -15.98
C MET A 104 1.97 13.37 -15.10
N ASP A 105 1.89 14.58 -15.66
CA ASP A 105 1.47 15.78 -14.92
C ASP A 105 -0.03 15.74 -14.57
N GLN A 106 -0.82 15.06 -15.38
CA GLN A 106 -2.24 14.86 -15.11
C GLN A 106 -2.48 13.82 -13.99
N HIS A 107 -1.60 12.82 -13.82
CA HIS A 107 -1.75 11.86 -12.72
C HIS A 107 -1.72 12.53 -11.34
N LYS A 108 -0.84 13.52 -11.14
CA LYS A 108 -0.80 14.28 -9.87
C LYS A 108 -2.06 15.13 -9.65
N LYS A 109 -2.65 15.66 -10.73
CA LYS A 109 -3.85 16.52 -10.65
C LYS A 109 -5.14 15.76 -10.35
N ILE A 110 -5.17 14.44 -10.58
CA ILE A 110 -6.34 13.60 -10.31
C ILE A 110 -6.28 12.90 -8.94
N GLN A 111 -5.21 13.11 -8.18
CA GLN A 111 -5.06 12.56 -6.84
C GLN A 111 -5.71 13.49 -5.82
N ALA A 112 -6.63 12.98 -5.04
CA ALA A 112 -7.08 13.62 -3.81
C ALA A 112 -6.26 13.08 -2.65
N THR A 113 -5.50 13.94 -1.97
CA THR A 113 -4.58 13.57 -0.90
C THR A 113 -5.23 13.78 0.46
N PHE A 114 -4.97 12.85 1.37
CA PHE A 114 -5.49 12.80 2.73
C PHE A 114 -4.38 12.38 3.70
N GLU A 115 -4.61 12.64 4.98
CA GLU A 115 -3.68 12.31 6.05
C GLU A 115 -4.41 11.64 7.21
N LEU A 116 -3.72 10.73 7.89
CA LEU A 116 -4.13 10.11 9.15
C LEU A 116 -2.94 10.13 10.11
N ASP A 117 -3.21 10.53 11.35
CA ASP A 117 -2.25 10.48 12.43
C ASP A 117 -2.65 9.42 13.46
N GLU A 118 -1.64 8.75 14.07
CA GLU A 118 -1.82 7.76 15.12
C GLU A 118 -2.89 6.70 14.76
N ALA A 119 -2.86 6.21 13.50
CA ALA A 119 -3.89 5.35 12.94
C ALA A 119 -3.50 3.87 12.98
N GLU A 120 -4.40 3.02 13.46
CA GLU A 120 -4.31 1.57 13.27
C GLU A 120 -4.54 1.24 11.80
N ALA A 121 -3.63 0.45 11.21
CA ALA A 121 -3.71 0.09 9.80
C ALA A 121 -3.18 -1.32 9.53
N THR A 122 -3.73 -1.95 8.50
CA THR A 122 -3.10 -3.04 7.77
C THR A 122 -2.58 -2.46 6.46
N ILE A 123 -1.28 -2.45 6.28
CA ILE A 123 -0.62 -2.05 5.03
C ILE A 123 -0.31 -3.32 4.25
N ILE A 124 -0.69 -3.35 2.98
CA ILE A 124 -0.31 -4.39 2.01
C ILE A 124 0.62 -3.78 0.98
N GLY A 125 1.72 -4.45 0.70
CA GLY A 125 2.72 -3.94 -0.22
C GLY A 125 3.35 -5.00 -1.11
N PHE A 126 3.98 -4.51 -2.17
CA PHE A 126 4.81 -5.30 -3.08
C PHE A 126 6.17 -4.63 -3.22
N HIS A 127 7.23 -5.40 -3.02
CA HIS A 127 8.60 -4.95 -3.26
C HIS A 127 9.11 -5.54 -4.57
N SER A 128 9.72 -4.70 -5.41
CA SER A 128 10.52 -5.14 -6.54
C SER A 128 11.44 -4.04 -7.06
N THR A 129 12.72 -4.31 -7.16
CA THR A 129 13.70 -3.40 -7.78
C THR A 129 13.65 -3.42 -9.30
N ARG A 130 13.09 -4.49 -9.91
CA ARG A 130 13.09 -4.71 -11.37
C ARG A 130 11.83 -4.20 -12.05
N HIS A 131 10.82 -3.77 -11.30
CA HIS A 131 9.51 -3.39 -11.85
C HIS A 131 9.14 -1.95 -11.53
N ARG A 132 10.15 -1.07 -11.34
CA ARG A 132 9.94 0.37 -11.21
C ARG A 132 9.31 0.94 -12.47
N GLY A 133 8.25 1.73 -12.29
CA GLY A 133 7.43 2.24 -13.39
C GLY A 133 6.51 1.21 -14.06
N ILE A 134 6.51 -0.04 -13.58
CA ILE A 134 5.59 -1.10 -14.00
C ILE A 134 4.53 -1.29 -12.93
N PHE A 135 4.88 -1.82 -11.75
CA PHE A 135 3.96 -1.95 -10.62
C PHE A 135 4.49 -1.36 -9.30
N THR A 136 5.72 -0.91 -9.27
CA THR A 136 6.20 0.01 -8.24
C THR A 136 6.42 1.40 -8.86
N PRO A 137 6.39 2.49 -8.07
CA PRO A 137 6.68 3.83 -8.57
C PRO A 137 8.05 3.91 -9.26
N MET A 138 8.27 4.94 -10.10
CA MET A 138 9.55 5.14 -10.79
C MET A 138 10.71 5.35 -9.81
N ASP A 139 10.44 5.99 -8.69
CA ASP A 139 11.38 6.41 -7.66
C ASP A 139 11.41 5.51 -6.43
N SER A 140 10.59 4.46 -6.39
CA SER A 140 10.52 3.52 -5.27
C SER A 140 10.50 2.06 -5.74
N ALA A 141 11.06 1.17 -4.91
CA ALA A 141 10.96 -0.28 -5.09
C ALA A 141 9.76 -0.90 -4.34
N ILE A 142 8.99 -0.11 -3.59
CA ILE A 142 7.76 -0.57 -2.94
C ILE A 142 6.53 0.18 -3.42
N HIS A 143 5.42 -0.55 -3.54
CA HIS A 143 4.09 -0.05 -3.82
C HIS A 143 3.20 -0.50 -2.66
N ILE A 144 2.65 0.43 -1.92
CA ILE A 144 1.92 0.14 -0.68
C ILE A 144 0.55 0.82 -0.64
N HIS A 145 -0.44 0.04 -0.25
CA HIS A 145 -1.78 0.48 0.11
C HIS A 145 -2.06 0.16 1.56
N PHE A 146 -3.08 0.76 2.13
CA PHE A 146 -3.54 0.44 3.47
C PHE A 146 -5.06 0.37 3.54
N GLN A 147 -5.53 -0.26 4.62
CA GLN A 147 -6.91 -0.18 5.09
C GLN A 147 -6.94 -0.07 6.62
N THR A 148 -7.91 0.69 7.15
CA THR A 148 -8.18 0.73 8.58
C THR A 148 -8.95 -0.52 9.04
N PRO A 149 -8.87 -0.94 10.33
CA PRO A 149 -9.55 -2.15 10.82
C PRO A 149 -11.06 -2.12 10.63
N ASP A 150 -11.67 -0.95 10.72
CA ASP A 150 -13.11 -0.74 10.50
C ASP A 150 -13.50 -0.67 9.01
N ASN A 151 -12.51 -0.76 8.11
CA ASN A 151 -12.65 -0.65 6.66
C ASN A 151 -13.34 0.64 6.18
N ARG A 152 -13.17 1.75 6.93
CA ARG A 152 -13.75 3.06 6.56
C ARG A 152 -12.80 3.92 5.76
N THR A 153 -11.50 3.64 5.83
CA THR A 153 -10.46 4.38 5.12
C THR A 153 -9.46 3.41 4.48
N SER A 154 -9.13 3.68 3.24
CA SER A 154 -8.16 2.93 2.44
C SER A 154 -7.60 3.82 1.34
N GLY A 155 -6.41 3.53 0.83
CA GLY A 155 -5.81 4.27 -0.28
C GLY A 155 -4.36 3.90 -0.53
N HIS A 156 -3.77 4.58 -1.51
CA HIS A 156 -2.36 4.43 -1.89
C HIS A 156 -1.49 5.34 -1.03
N ILE A 157 -0.53 4.78 -0.32
CA ILE A 157 0.37 5.52 0.58
C ILE A 157 1.44 6.25 -0.23
N GLN A 158 1.60 7.56 0.04
CA GLN A 158 2.64 8.41 -0.52
C GLN A 158 3.76 8.69 0.48
N LYS A 159 3.39 8.91 1.77
CA LYS A 159 4.35 9.09 2.85
C LYS A 159 3.90 8.27 4.05
N LEU A 160 4.88 7.77 4.78
CA LEU A 160 4.66 6.93 5.94
C LEU A 160 5.67 7.27 7.03
N GLN A 161 5.16 7.50 8.24
CA GLN A 161 5.96 7.44 9.46
C GLN A 161 5.45 6.27 10.29
N LEU A 162 6.33 5.31 10.48
CA LEU A 162 6.00 4.09 11.23
C LEU A 162 5.92 4.40 12.73
N GLY A 163 4.98 3.74 13.38
CA GLY A 163 4.90 3.68 14.82
C GLY A 163 5.90 2.68 15.41
N THR A 164 5.67 2.26 16.63
CA THR A 164 6.49 1.26 17.32
C THR A 164 5.71 -0.04 17.53
N GLY A 165 6.44 -1.15 17.63
CA GLY A 165 5.83 -2.46 17.87
C GLY A 165 5.11 -3.05 16.66
N LEU A 166 5.40 -2.56 15.46
CA LEU A 166 4.85 -3.06 14.22
C LEU A 166 5.40 -4.44 13.86
N MET A 167 4.59 -5.21 13.16
CA MET A 167 4.97 -6.51 12.63
C MET A 167 4.99 -6.48 11.11
N LEU A 168 6.10 -6.94 10.53
CA LEU A 168 6.21 -7.24 9.10
C LEU A 168 5.84 -8.70 8.87
N SER A 169 4.85 -8.94 8.02
CA SER A 169 4.47 -10.27 7.56
C SER A 169 5.05 -10.53 6.17
N LEU A 170 5.83 -11.58 6.04
CA LEU A 170 6.41 -12.07 4.78
C LEU A 170 5.83 -13.45 4.45
N PRO A 171 5.75 -13.85 3.16
CA PRO A 171 5.38 -15.21 2.79
C PRO A 171 6.31 -16.24 3.47
N ARG A 172 5.76 -17.35 3.94
CA ARG A 172 6.61 -18.46 4.36
C ARG A 172 7.26 -19.09 3.14
N PRO A 173 8.57 -19.37 3.18
CA PRO A 173 9.20 -20.20 2.15
C PRO A 173 8.46 -21.55 2.05
N SER A 174 8.20 -22.01 0.83
CA SER A 174 7.67 -23.34 0.54
C SER A 174 8.71 -24.43 0.74
#